data_e008d57d044998181ca8bc4c44dad84f
#
_entry.id   e008d57d044998181ca8bc4c44dad84f
#
_cell.length_a   1.000
_cell.length_b   1.000
_cell.length_c   1.000
_cell.angle_alpha   90.00
_cell.angle_beta   90.00
_cell.angle_gamma   90.00
#
_symmetry.space_group_name_H-M   'P 1'
#
loop_
_entity.id
_entity.type
_entity.pdbx_description
1 polymer ?
#
loop_
_entity_poly.entity_id
_entity_poly.type
_entity_poly.pdbx_seq_one_letter_code
_entity_poly.pdbx_strand_id
1 'polypeptide(L)' 'ESKETKSLTSREIDIMRLILEEYSSIEIADILNISINTVNTYRRNLLIKTKAKNTVGLAKFALKHKII' A
#
# COMPACT_ATOMS: atom_id res chain seq x y z
N GLU A 1 13.07 -14.75 -1.16
CA GLU A 1 12.08 -13.93 -0.53
C GLU A 1 12.71 -12.63 -0.05
N SER A 2 12.12 -11.51 -0.42
CA SER A 2 12.77 -10.25 -0.18
C SER A 2 12.48 -9.72 1.23
N LYS A 3 13.46 -9.01 1.80
CA LYS A 3 13.27 -8.38 3.10
C LYS A 3 12.19 -7.30 3.05
N GLU A 4 12.09 -6.61 1.93
CA GLU A 4 11.06 -5.58 1.77
C GLU A 4 9.67 -6.18 1.88
N THR A 5 9.45 -7.34 1.26
CA THR A 5 8.16 -8.01 1.34
C THR A 5 7.85 -8.42 2.78
N LYS A 6 8.84 -8.92 3.49
CA LYS A 6 8.65 -9.35 4.88
C LYS A 6 8.36 -8.18 5.80
N SER A 7 8.81 -6.98 5.46
CA SER A 7 8.59 -5.81 6.30
C SER A 7 7.18 -5.24 6.17
N LEU A 8 6.39 -5.72 5.21
CA LEU A 8 5.02 -5.26 5.02
C LEU A 8 4.06 -6.12 5.83
N THR A 9 3.16 -5.45 6.55
CA THR A 9 2.11 -6.14 7.29
C THR A 9 0.97 -6.52 6.35
N SER A 10 0.11 -7.43 6.82
CA SER A 10 -1.07 -7.81 6.04
C SER A 10 -1.94 -6.60 5.70
N ARG A 11 -2.11 -5.70 6.66
CA ARG A 11 -2.92 -4.50 6.45
C ARG A 11 -2.28 -3.59 5.40
N GLU A 12 -0.96 -3.46 5.42
CA GLU A 12 -0.25 -2.65 4.44
C GLU A 12 -0.42 -3.22 3.03
N ILE A 13 -0.38 -4.53 2.91
CA ILE A 13 -0.59 -5.19 1.62
C ILE A 13 -2.02 -4.96 1.12
N ASP A 14 -3.01 -5.07 2.02
CA ASP A 14 -4.40 -4.81 1.66
C ASP A 14 -4.57 -3.39 1.12
N ILE A 15 -3.98 -2.43 1.82
CA ILE A 15 -4.07 -1.02 1.41
C ILE A 15 -3.35 -0.80 0.09
N MET A 16 -2.18 -1.41 -0.09
CA MET A 16 -1.46 -1.32 -1.35
C MET A 16 -2.32 -1.82 -2.52
N ARG A 17 -2.98 -2.95 -2.35
CA ARG A 17 -3.84 -3.50 -3.40
C ARG A 17 -4.98 -2.54 -3.75
N LEU A 18 -5.59 -1.94 -2.73
CA LEU A 18 -6.67 -0.99 -2.97
C LEU A 18 -6.18 0.26 -3.68
N ILE A 19 -4.98 0.74 -3.31
CA ILE A 19 -4.37 1.87 -4.00
C ILE A 19 -4.17 1.55 -5.48
N LEU A 20 -3.67 0.36 -5.77
CA LEU A 20 -3.38 -0.05 -7.15
C LEU A 20 -4.65 -0.31 -7.95
N GLU A 21 -5.78 -0.54 -7.28
CA GLU A 21 -7.08 -0.62 -7.92
C GLU A 21 -7.73 0.76 -8.06
N GLU A 22 -6.97 1.81 -7.78
CA GLU A 22 -7.36 3.20 -7.97
C GLU A 22 -8.43 3.71 -7.01
N TYR A 23 -8.59 3.07 -5.85
CA TYR A 23 -9.45 3.61 -4.81
C TYR A 23 -8.78 4.82 -4.15
N SER A 24 -9.57 5.82 -3.84
CA SER A 24 -9.08 7.00 -3.11
C SER A 24 -8.89 6.67 -1.64
N SER A 25 -8.19 7.57 -0.92
CA SER A 25 -8.01 7.38 0.53
C SER A 25 -9.35 7.34 1.25
N ILE A 26 -10.32 8.16 0.82
CA ILE A 26 -11.65 8.17 1.42
C ILE A 26 -12.34 6.82 1.21
N GLU A 27 -12.26 6.30 -0.01
CA GLU A 27 -12.85 5.00 -0.33
C GLU A 27 -12.20 3.86 0.45
N ILE A 28 -10.87 3.88 0.56
CA ILE A 28 -10.15 2.86 1.30
C ILE A 28 -10.54 2.90 2.78
N ALA A 29 -10.63 4.11 3.35
CA ALA A 29 -11.05 4.27 4.74
C ALA A 29 -12.43 3.66 4.97
N ASP A 30 -13.34 3.88 4.03
CA ASP A 30 -14.70 3.34 4.13
C ASP A 30 -14.70 1.81 4.00
N ILE A 31 -13.98 1.29 3.01
CA ILE A 31 -13.90 -0.16 2.78
C ILE A 31 -13.34 -0.89 3.99
N LEU A 32 -12.30 -0.36 4.60
CA LEU A 32 -11.61 -0.99 5.71
C LEU A 32 -12.13 -0.57 7.07
N ASN A 33 -13.08 0.36 7.09
CA ASN A 33 -13.69 0.89 8.33
C ASN A 33 -12.62 1.47 9.27
N ILE A 34 -11.77 2.31 8.72
CA ILE A 34 -10.72 3.01 9.47
C ILE A 34 -10.76 4.49 9.08
N SER A 35 -10.05 5.34 9.82
CA SER A 35 -10.04 6.78 9.53
C SER A 35 -9.19 7.09 8.30
N ILE A 36 -9.50 8.21 7.64
CA ILE A 36 -8.70 8.70 6.51
C ILE A 36 -7.27 8.97 6.95
N ASN A 37 -7.08 9.51 8.16
CA ASN A 37 -5.75 9.77 8.69
C ASN A 37 -4.94 8.48 8.79
N THR A 38 -5.58 7.39 9.21
CA THR A 38 -4.93 6.09 9.28
C THR A 38 -4.52 5.61 7.90
N VAL A 39 -5.41 5.76 6.90
CA VAL A 39 -5.09 5.39 5.52
C VAL A 39 -3.88 6.17 5.03
N ASN A 40 -3.87 7.49 5.27
CA ASN A 40 -2.77 8.33 4.81
C ASN A 40 -1.44 7.96 5.48
N THR A 41 -1.49 7.56 6.74
CA THR A 41 -0.30 7.07 7.44
C THR A 41 0.21 5.78 6.80
N TYR A 42 -0.68 4.86 6.47
CA TYR A 42 -0.30 3.63 5.77
C TYR A 42 0.30 3.93 4.40
N ARG A 43 -0.31 4.86 3.64
CA ARG A 43 0.21 5.23 2.31
C ARG A 43 1.63 5.76 2.41
N ARG A 44 1.88 6.65 3.37
CA ARG A 44 3.22 7.19 3.58
C ARG A 44 4.21 6.10 3.94
N ASN A 45 3.83 5.22 4.88
CA ASN A 45 4.70 4.13 5.29
C ASN A 45 5.00 3.17 4.14
N LEU A 46 4.00 2.91 3.28
CA LEU A 46 4.21 2.07 2.11
C LEU A 46 5.25 2.66 1.18
N LEU A 47 5.16 3.97 0.92
CA LEU A 47 6.13 4.63 0.04
C LEU A 47 7.54 4.53 0.63
N ILE A 48 7.66 4.73 1.95
CA ILE A 48 8.96 4.64 2.62
C ILE A 48 9.50 3.22 2.58
N LYS A 49 8.67 2.23 2.94
CA LYS A 49 9.12 0.84 3.03
C LYS A 49 9.47 0.24 1.67
N THR A 50 8.75 0.63 0.63
CA THR A 50 8.99 0.12 -0.72
C THR A 50 9.99 0.97 -1.48
N LYS A 51 10.36 2.11 -0.92
CA LYS A 51 11.24 3.10 -1.57
C LYS A 51 10.62 3.62 -2.87
N ALA A 52 9.31 3.54 -2.99
CA ALA A 52 8.59 4.07 -4.15
C ALA A 52 8.39 5.57 -3.98
N LYS A 53 8.40 6.29 -5.07
CA LYS A 53 8.17 7.75 -5.06
C LYS A 53 6.69 8.09 -5.25
N ASN A 54 5.94 7.17 -5.83
CA ASN A 54 4.54 7.41 -6.16
C ASN A 54 3.84 6.07 -6.41
N THR A 55 2.57 6.13 -6.82
CA THR A 55 1.76 4.94 -7.06
C THR A 55 2.36 4.03 -8.14
N VAL A 56 2.98 4.61 -9.18
CA VAL A 56 3.63 3.82 -10.22
C VAL A 56 4.75 2.97 -9.62
N GLY A 57 5.53 3.56 -8.71
CA GLY A 57 6.57 2.82 -8.00
C GLY A 57 6.01 1.70 -7.15
N LEU A 58 4.86 1.93 -6.50
CA LEU A 58 4.19 0.88 -5.74
C LEU A 58 3.77 -0.28 -6.65
N ALA A 59 3.24 0.04 -7.84
CA ALA A 59 2.83 -0.99 -8.79
C ALA A 59 4.03 -1.83 -9.22
N LYS A 60 5.14 -1.19 -9.51
CA LYS A 60 6.36 -1.92 -9.88
C LYS A 60 6.84 -2.83 -8.75
N PHE A 61 6.80 -2.32 -7.52
CA PHE A 61 7.16 -3.12 -6.36
C PHE A 61 6.26 -4.35 -6.23
N ALA A 62 4.95 -4.15 -6.35
CA ALA A 62 3.98 -5.23 -6.21
C ALA A 62 4.16 -6.30 -7.28
N LEU A 63 4.45 -5.89 -8.52
CA LEU A 63 4.71 -6.84 -9.61
C LEU A 63 6.00 -7.61 -9.35
N LYS A 64 7.06 -6.91 -8.92
CA LYS A 64 8.35 -7.53 -8.67
C LYS A 64 8.27 -8.59 -7.58
N HIS A 65 7.47 -8.34 -6.55
CA HIS A 65 7.35 -9.24 -5.40
C HIS A 65 6.10 -10.11 -5.45
N LYS A 66 5.42 -10.12 -6.59
CA LYS A 66 4.27 -10.99 -6.85
C LYS A 66 3.13 -10.78 -5.84
N ILE A 67 2.91 -9.55 -5.44
CA ILE A 67 1.80 -9.19 -4.56
C ILE A 67 0.50 -9.10 -5.34
N ILE A 68 0.61 -8.70 -6.61
CA ILE A 68 -0.55 -8.63 -7.51
C ILE A 68 -0.30 -9.48 -8.74
#